data_a337a408048343c98812d739ee15f169
#
_entry.id   a337a408048343c98812d739ee15f169
#
_cell.length_a   1.000
_cell.length_b   1.000
_cell.length_c   1.000
_cell.angle_alpha   90.00
_cell.angle_beta   90.00
_cell.angle_gamma   90.00
#
_symmetry.space_group_name_H-M   'P 1'
#
loop_
_entity.id
_entity.type
_entity.pdbx_description
1 polymer ?
#
loop_
_entity_poly.entity_id
_entity_poly.type
_entity_poly.pdbx_seq_one_letter_code
_entity_poly.pdbx_strand_id
1 'polypeptide(L)'
;MHSMDLQVLEGPAALASGHRSSVPLVGENAAGRRFLLKYYLPPNDAAVLPAQTRHEDFARRESAFYRFLDSADPERRDFPAPRTIAMGPGDPPRWLLLEWLQPAVGPAEEVLGQEHVSALLERLAALPTERLMGRRGLPLEHWDPIGYLDRIRQMYDAVLFVLGEPRWRQLQRFFAEAVRWTDGRPHVLVHGDFQQDNLVVTEADRPYLVDFERVGVGNRDHDLAWFWLHSERHPEWKRGLLNRWLGGLVGGDRIRAEWGIRSAGAYLAIRRLRWGYLTHGDEDPRASANLALLDAALEGGGALCPA
;
A
#
# COMPACT_ATOMS: atom_id res chain seq x y z
N MET A 1 7.01 -10.18 -34.04
CA MET A 1 6.34 -10.46 -32.77
C MET A 1 6.09 -11.96 -32.72
N HIS A 2 6.86 -12.71 -31.92
CA HIS A 2 6.59 -14.13 -31.70
C HIS A 2 5.37 -14.20 -30.77
N SER A 3 4.33 -14.94 -31.16
CA SER A 3 3.23 -15.26 -30.26
C SER A 3 3.80 -16.03 -29.08
N MET A 4 3.68 -15.54 -27.88
CA MET A 4 3.95 -16.34 -26.69
C MET A 4 2.71 -17.20 -26.48
N ASP A 5 2.81 -18.49 -26.75
CA ASP A 5 1.79 -19.44 -26.35
C ASP A 5 1.88 -19.61 -24.83
N LEU A 6 1.05 -18.89 -24.09
CA LEU A 6 0.93 -18.97 -22.64
C LEU A 6 -0.22 -19.89 -22.28
N GLN A 7 0.08 -20.95 -21.56
CA GLN A 7 -0.93 -21.78 -20.92
C GLN A 7 -1.23 -21.22 -19.54
N VAL A 8 -2.50 -20.91 -19.25
CA VAL A 8 -2.94 -20.50 -17.91
C VAL A 8 -3.01 -21.75 -17.04
N LEU A 9 -2.18 -21.78 -15.98
CA LEU A 9 -2.11 -22.89 -15.03
C LEU A 9 -3.13 -22.73 -13.90
N GLU A 10 -3.30 -21.50 -13.41
CA GLU A 10 -4.19 -21.18 -12.31
C GLU A 10 -5.09 -20.02 -12.72
N GLY A 11 -6.37 -20.23 -12.62
CA GLY A 11 -7.40 -19.25 -12.98
C GLY A 11 -8.18 -18.72 -11.79
N PRO A 12 -9.22 -17.95 -12.05
CA PRO A 12 -9.93 -17.11 -11.07
C PRO A 12 -10.64 -17.83 -9.91
N ALA A 13 -10.67 -19.16 -9.84
CA ALA A 13 -11.37 -19.86 -8.75
C ALA A 13 -10.85 -19.55 -7.34
N ALA A 14 -9.56 -19.19 -7.21
CA ALA A 14 -8.98 -18.66 -5.96
C ALA A 14 -9.31 -17.17 -5.72
N LEU A 15 -10.03 -16.53 -6.64
CA LEU A 15 -10.19 -15.09 -6.75
C LEU A 15 -11.58 -14.60 -6.30
N ALA A 16 -12.42 -15.48 -5.78
CA ALA A 16 -13.84 -15.21 -5.52
C ALA A 16 -14.13 -14.31 -4.31
N SER A 17 -13.13 -13.83 -3.59
CA SER A 17 -13.34 -12.98 -2.41
C SER A 17 -12.62 -11.64 -2.54
N GLY A 18 -13.35 -10.61 -2.90
CA GLY A 18 -12.89 -9.21 -2.76
C GLY A 18 -13.05 -8.37 -4.02
N HIS A 19 -13.23 -7.07 -3.83
CA HIS A 19 -13.25 -6.08 -4.91
C HIS A 19 -11.84 -5.92 -5.46
N ARG A 20 -11.58 -6.51 -6.62
CA ARG A 20 -10.26 -6.47 -7.26
C ARG A 20 -10.30 -5.56 -8.48
N SER A 21 -9.30 -4.71 -8.60
CA SER A 21 -9.05 -3.89 -9.80
C SER A 21 -8.46 -4.73 -10.94
N SER A 22 -7.88 -5.88 -10.60
CA SER A 22 -7.19 -6.77 -11.55
C SER A 22 -7.32 -8.23 -11.17
N VAL A 23 -7.11 -9.10 -12.16
CA VAL A 23 -7.07 -10.56 -11.98
C VAL A 23 -5.65 -11.04 -12.27
N PRO A 24 -4.94 -11.61 -11.28
CA PRO A 24 -3.66 -12.27 -11.50
C PRO A 24 -3.91 -13.69 -12.06
N LEU A 25 -3.16 -14.03 -13.10
CA LEU A 25 -3.15 -15.35 -13.72
C LEU A 25 -1.72 -15.85 -13.79
N VAL A 26 -1.49 -17.09 -13.37
CA VAL A 26 -0.19 -17.74 -13.55
C VAL A 26 -0.20 -18.48 -14.87
N GLY A 27 0.77 -18.17 -15.72
CA GLY A 27 0.94 -18.82 -17.01
C GLY A 27 2.31 -19.47 -17.14
N GLU A 28 2.43 -20.42 -18.05
CA GLU A 28 3.68 -21.08 -18.39
C GLU A 28 3.84 -21.07 -19.92
N ASN A 29 5.07 -20.89 -20.41
CA ASN A 29 5.35 -21.00 -21.82
C ASN A 29 5.79 -22.43 -22.19
N ALA A 30 5.94 -22.71 -23.49
CA ALA A 30 6.37 -24.00 -24.00
C ALA A 30 7.73 -24.50 -23.47
N ALA A 31 8.54 -23.63 -22.88
CA ALA A 31 9.82 -23.99 -22.26
C ALA A 31 9.69 -24.23 -20.74
N GLY A 32 8.48 -24.29 -20.17
CA GLY A 32 8.24 -24.49 -18.74
C GLY A 32 8.54 -23.26 -17.88
N ARG A 33 8.69 -22.08 -18.49
CA ARG A 33 8.97 -20.85 -17.75
C ARG A 33 7.65 -20.19 -17.30
N ARG A 34 7.51 -19.95 -16.01
CA ARG A 34 6.32 -19.32 -15.42
C ARG A 34 6.35 -17.80 -15.52
N PHE A 35 5.17 -17.23 -15.57
CA PHE A 35 4.91 -15.79 -15.63
C PHE A 35 3.67 -15.45 -14.82
N LEU A 36 3.63 -14.19 -14.35
CA LEU A 36 2.42 -13.61 -13.77
C LEU A 36 1.79 -12.66 -14.80
N LEU A 37 0.59 -12.97 -15.26
CA LEU A 37 -0.23 -12.07 -16.06
C LEU A 37 -1.24 -11.38 -15.15
N LYS A 38 -1.12 -10.06 -14.99
CA LYS A 38 -2.09 -9.22 -14.28
C LYS A 38 -3.00 -8.55 -15.30
N TYR A 39 -4.29 -8.93 -15.30
CA TYR A 39 -5.29 -8.37 -16.20
C TYR A 39 -6.18 -7.38 -15.46
N TYR A 40 -6.23 -6.13 -15.90
CA TYR A 40 -7.06 -5.09 -15.30
C TYR A 40 -8.50 -5.19 -15.76
N LEU A 41 -9.42 -5.23 -14.79
CA LEU A 41 -10.84 -5.35 -15.06
C LEU A 41 -11.41 -4.04 -15.61
N PRO A 42 -12.40 -4.10 -16.52
CA PRO A 42 -13.09 -2.92 -17.00
C PRO A 42 -13.94 -2.28 -15.87
N PRO A 43 -14.21 -0.97 -15.94
CA PRO A 43 -14.90 -0.22 -14.90
C PRO A 43 -16.36 -0.59 -14.63
N ASN A 44 -16.92 -1.57 -15.34
CA ASN A 44 -18.35 -1.90 -15.29
C ASN A 44 -18.82 -2.56 -13.98
N ASP A 45 -17.91 -3.03 -13.13
CA ASP A 45 -18.26 -3.55 -11.80
C ASP A 45 -18.16 -2.46 -10.69
N ALA A 46 -18.17 -1.21 -11.08
CA ALA A 46 -17.97 -0.04 -10.24
C ALA A 46 -19.10 0.23 -9.20
N ALA A 47 -20.08 -0.65 -9.06
CA ALA A 47 -21.20 -0.45 -8.13
C ALA A 47 -20.80 -0.42 -6.64
N VAL A 48 -19.56 -0.79 -6.30
CA VAL A 48 -19.12 -0.96 -4.90
C VAL A 48 -17.89 -0.13 -4.53
N LEU A 49 -17.15 0.42 -5.51
CA LEU A 49 -16.04 1.33 -5.19
C LEU A 49 -16.54 2.79 -5.12
N PRO A 50 -15.97 3.62 -4.22
CA PRO A 50 -16.26 5.05 -4.25
C PRO A 50 -16.04 5.58 -5.66
N ALA A 51 -16.97 6.39 -6.15
CA ALA A 51 -16.99 6.96 -7.51
C ALA A 51 -15.69 7.68 -7.95
N GLN A 52 -14.73 7.82 -7.05
CA GLN A 52 -13.49 8.54 -7.22
C GLN A 52 -12.27 7.63 -7.48
N THR A 53 -12.38 6.31 -7.27
CA THR A 53 -11.28 5.39 -7.58
C THR A 53 -11.58 4.73 -8.92
N ARG A 54 -11.07 5.32 -9.99
CA ARG A 54 -11.21 4.75 -11.33
C ARG A 54 -10.27 3.56 -11.45
N HIS A 55 -10.78 2.39 -11.86
CA HIS A 55 -9.93 1.21 -12.17
C HIS A 55 -8.80 1.54 -13.16
N GLU A 56 -9.06 2.46 -14.09
CA GLU A 56 -8.06 2.98 -15.01
C GLU A 56 -6.88 3.67 -14.31
N ASP A 57 -7.11 4.32 -13.15
CA ASP A 57 -6.05 4.98 -12.40
C ASP A 57 -5.12 3.96 -11.73
N PHE A 58 -5.63 2.80 -11.32
CA PHE A 58 -4.80 1.71 -10.80
C PHE A 58 -3.87 1.16 -11.89
N ALA A 59 -4.43 0.80 -13.05
CA ALA A 59 -3.66 0.31 -14.19
C ALA A 59 -2.61 1.35 -14.64
N ARG A 60 -2.99 2.64 -14.67
CA ARG A 60 -2.11 3.74 -15.07
C ARG A 60 -0.96 3.93 -14.09
N ARG A 61 -1.24 3.94 -12.77
CA ARG A 61 -0.21 4.07 -11.73
C ARG A 61 0.77 2.92 -11.78
N GLU A 62 0.27 1.70 -11.71
CA GLU A 62 1.10 0.52 -11.69
C GLU A 62 1.96 0.39 -12.95
N SER A 63 1.36 0.55 -14.14
CA SER A 63 2.11 0.48 -15.38
C SER A 63 3.16 1.60 -15.51
N ALA A 64 2.85 2.80 -15.04
CA ALA A 64 3.81 3.90 -15.05
C ALA A 64 4.95 3.67 -14.07
N PHE A 65 4.68 3.07 -12.91
CA PHE A 65 5.71 2.69 -11.95
C PHE A 65 6.65 1.61 -12.53
N TYR A 66 6.11 0.57 -13.14
CA TYR A 66 6.95 -0.44 -13.81
C TYR A 66 7.79 0.15 -14.95
N ARG A 67 7.22 1.02 -15.81
CA ARG A 67 8.00 1.74 -16.83
C ARG A 67 9.09 2.62 -16.23
N PHE A 68 8.83 3.24 -15.09
CA PHE A 68 9.82 3.99 -14.34
C PHE A 68 10.95 3.08 -13.87
N LEU A 69 10.64 1.95 -13.23
CA LEU A 69 11.64 0.98 -12.78
C LEU A 69 12.44 0.39 -13.95
N ASP A 70 11.79 0.05 -15.08
CA ASP A 70 12.47 -0.45 -16.27
C ASP A 70 13.50 0.55 -16.84
N SER A 71 13.25 1.84 -16.64
CA SER A 71 14.16 2.91 -17.05
C SER A 71 15.23 3.23 -16.02
N ALA A 72 14.91 3.18 -14.72
CA ALA A 72 15.77 3.63 -13.63
C ALA A 72 16.64 2.50 -13.06
N ASP A 73 16.10 1.27 -13.00
CA ASP A 73 16.73 0.08 -12.42
C ASP A 73 16.31 -1.18 -13.21
N PRO A 74 16.73 -1.31 -14.50
CA PRO A 74 16.29 -2.41 -15.37
C PRO A 74 16.67 -3.80 -14.82
N GLU A 75 17.76 -3.88 -14.08
CA GLU A 75 18.24 -5.13 -13.48
C GLU A 75 17.64 -5.42 -12.10
N ARG A 76 16.79 -4.53 -11.58
CA ARG A 76 16.21 -4.62 -10.22
C ARG A 76 17.26 -4.84 -9.13
N ARG A 77 18.39 -4.10 -9.23
CA ARG A 77 19.47 -4.17 -8.24
C ARG A 77 19.19 -3.33 -7.02
N ASP A 78 18.65 -2.14 -7.27
CA ASP A 78 18.38 -1.15 -6.21
C ASP A 78 17.02 -1.37 -5.58
N PHE A 79 16.00 -1.72 -6.40
CA PHE A 79 14.66 -1.95 -5.90
C PHE A 79 14.10 -3.31 -6.35
N PRO A 80 13.82 -4.23 -5.40
CA PRO A 80 13.34 -5.57 -5.71
C PRO A 80 11.83 -5.57 -6.02
N ALA A 81 11.50 -5.44 -7.29
CA ALA A 81 10.19 -5.67 -7.86
C ALA A 81 10.31 -6.66 -9.02
N PRO A 82 9.23 -7.37 -9.41
CA PRO A 82 9.25 -8.22 -10.58
C PRO A 82 9.64 -7.43 -11.84
N ARG A 83 10.38 -8.06 -12.75
CA ARG A 83 10.67 -7.44 -14.04
C ARG A 83 9.46 -7.50 -14.94
N THR A 84 9.25 -6.44 -15.70
CA THR A 84 8.23 -6.41 -16.75
C THR A 84 8.74 -7.17 -17.96
N ILE A 85 7.97 -8.16 -18.42
CA ILE A 85 8.25 -8.90 -19.65
C ILE A 85 7.54 -8.25 -20.83
N ALA A 86 6.28 -7.85 -20.63
CA ALA A 86 5.49 -7.15 -21.62
C ALA A 86 4.34 -6.37 -20.96
N MET A 87 3.81 -5.39 -21.70
CA MET A 87 2.59 -4.68 -21.35
C MET A 87 1.63 -4.70 -22.52
N GLY A 88 0.34 -4.74 -22.23
CA GLY A 88 -0.73 -4.63 -23.22
C GLY A 88 -0.74 -3.27 -23.94
N PRO A 89 -1.45 -3.19 -25.06
CA PRO A 89 -1.63 -1.93 -25.76
C PRO A 89 -2.53 -0.97 -24.96
N GLY A 90 -2.41 0.33 -25.27
CA GLY A 90 -3.21 1.40 -24.66
C GLY A 90 -2.51 2.12 -23.51
N ASP A 91 -3.12 3.20 -23.07
CA ASP A 91 -2.72 3.97 -21.89
C ASP A 91 -3.98 4.35 -21.10
N PRO A 92 -4.25 3.68 -19.99
CA PRO A 92 -3.47 2.59 -19.38
C PRO A 92 -3.52 1.27 -20.18
N PRO A 93 -2.52 0.39 -19.99
CA PRO A 93 -2.55 -0.94 -20.58
C PRO A 93 -3.63 -1.80 -19.91
N ARG A 94 -4.19 -2.76 -20.68
CA ARG A 94 -5.18 -3.69 -20.13
C ARG A 94 -4.59 -4.84 -19.34
N TRP A 95 -3.29 -5.09 -19.49
CA TRP A 95 -2.60 -6.16 -18.80
C TRP A 95 -1.10 -5.87 -18.67
N LEU A 96 -0.50 -6.47 -17.64
CA LEU A 96 0.94 -6.54 -17.42
C LEU A 96 1.36 -8.02 -17.39
N LEU A 97 2.46 -8.34 -18.05
CA LEU A 97 3.14 -9.63 -17.95
C LEU A 97 4.43 -9.43 -17.19
N LEU A 98 4.53 -10.06 -16.02
CA LEU A 98 5.64 -9.94 -15.09
C LEU A 98 6.39 -11.27 -14.97
N GLU A 99 7.66 -11.21 -14.57
CA GLU A 99 8.38 -12.42 -14.20
C GLU A 99 7.69 -13.10 -13.00
N TRP A 100 7.76 -14.42 -13.00
CA TRP A 100 7.33 -15.20 -11.84
C TRP A 100 8.40 -15.16 -10.76
N LEU A 101 8.02 -14.77 -9.57
CA LEU A 101 8.86 -14.88 -8.38
C LEU A 101 8.56 -16.21 -7.71
N GLN A 102 9.55 -17.09 -7.62
CA GLN A 102 9.41 -18.35 -6.91
C GLN A 102 9.42 -18.07 -5.40
N PRO A 103 8.29 -18.17 -4.69
CA PRO A 103 8.25 -17.88 -3.26
C PRO A 103 8.99 -18.97 -2.49
N ALA A 104 9.61 -18.58 -1.37
CA ALA A 104 10.16 -19.52 -0.40
C ALA A 104 9.05 -20.38 0.18
N VAL A 105 9.37 -21.65 0.44
CA VAL A 105 8.45 -22.60 1.06
C VAL A 105 8.48 -22.42 2.58
N GLY A 106 7.32 -22.19 3.17
CA GLY A 106 7.17 -22.07 4.63
C GLY A 106 6.07 -21.08 5.01
N PRO A 107 5.70 -21.04 6.28
CA PRO A 107 4.77 -20.03 6.78
C PRO A 107 5.37 -18.63 6.53
N ALA A 108 4.58 -17.71 6.01
CA ALA A 108 5.03 -16.32 5.78
C ALA A 108 5.62 -15.68 7.05
N GLU A 109 5.17 -16.15 8.22
CA GLU A 109 5.65 -15.73 9.54
C GLU A 109 7.11 -16.08 9.81
N GLU A 110 7.59 -17.17 9.27
CA GLU A 110 8.98 -17.62 9.43
C GLU A 110 9.88 -17.03 8.35
N VAL A 111 9.32 -16.81 7.16
CA VAL A 111 10.07 -16.37 5.97
C VAL A 111 10.27 -14.86 5.94
N LEU A 112 9.29 -14.06 6.38
CA LEU A 112 9.35 -12.60 6.33
C LEU A 112 9.84 -12.00 7.65
N GLY A 113 11.14 -11.66 7.74
CA GLY A 113 11.75 -11.00 8.89
C GLY A 113 11.50 -9.47 8.93
N GLN A 114 11.77 -8.84 10.09
CA GLN A 114 11.72 -7.38 10.24
C GLN A 114 12.72 -6.66 9.32
N GLU A 115 13.88 -7.28 9.10
CA GLU A 115 14.92 -6.79 8.20
C GLU A 115 14.45 -6.72 6.76
N HIS A 116 13.68 -7.71 6.28
CA HIS A 116 13.10 -7.70 4.94
C HIS A 116 12.14 -6.51 4.77
N VAL A 117 11.24 -6.31 5.74
CA VAL A 117 10.29 -5.19 5.74
C VAL A 117 11.02 -3.85 5.77
N SER A 118 11.97 -3.68 6.69
CA SER A 118 12.74 -2.43 6.80
C SER A 118 13.53 -2.13 5.53
N ALA A 119 14.21 -3.14 4.96
CA ALA A 119 15.00 -2.98 3.74
C ALA A 119 14.13 -2.57 2.53
N LEU A 120 12.93 -3.13 2.40
CA LEU A 120 12.00 -2.74 1.32
C LEU A 120 11.52 -1.28 1.49
N LEU A 121 11.16 -0.89 2.72
CA LEU A 121 10.73 0.48 3.02
C LEU A 121 11.84 1.50 2.73
N GLU A 122 13.07 1.21 3.13
CA GLU A 122 14.24 2.07 2.89
C GLU A 122 14.55 2.20 1.39
N ARG A 123 14.53 1.08 0.66
CA ARG A 123 14.76 1.09 -0.79
C ARG A 123 13.68 1.83 -1.56
N LEU A 124 12.41 1.67 -1.17
CA LEU A 124 11.32 2.41 -1.79
C LEU A 124 11.47 3.92 -1.56
N ALA A 125 11.80 4.33 -0.35
CA ALA A 125 12.02 5.73 0.00
C ALA A 125 13.27 6.35 -0.68
N ALA A 126 14.23 5.53 -1.09
CA ALA A 126 15.44 5.98 -1.79
C ALA A 126 15.25 6.16 -3.31
N LEU A 127 14.13 5.71 -3.88
CA LEU A 127 13.87 5.88 -5.31
C LEU A 127 13.69 7.37 -5.67
N PRO A 128 14.21 7.83 -6.83
CA PRO A 128 14.13 9.23 -7.25
C PRO A 128 12.71 9.61 -7.69
N THR A 129 11.92 10.14 -6.76
CA THR A 129 10.50 10.49 -6.96
C THR A 129 10.28 11.55 -8.03
N GLU A 130 11.23 12.49 -8.22
CA GLU A 130 11.12 13.61 -9.15
C GLU A 130 10.90 13.14 -10.59
N ARG A 131 11.51 12.03 -10.97
CA ARG A 131 11.35 11.44 -12.30
C ARG A 131 9.95 10.89 -12.54
N LEU A 132 9.28 10.43 -11.49
CA LEU A 132 7.92 9.92 -11.56
C LEU A 132 6.92 11.08 -11.48
N MET A 133 7.14 12.03 -10.58
CA MET A 133 6.29 13.21 -10.40
C MET A 133 6.29 14.13 -11.63
N GLY A 134 7.42 14.20 -12.37
CA GLY A 134 7.53 14.99 -13.60
C GLY A 134 6.71 14.48 -14.79
N ARG A 135 6.11 13.30 -14.69
CA ARG A 135 5.24 12.75 -15.74
C ARG A 135 3.85 13.37 -15.65
N ARG A 136 3.53 14.26 -16.60
CA ARG A 136 2.22 14.90 -16.68
C ARG A 136 1.10 13.87 -16.74
N GLY A 137 0.09 14.03 -15.89
CA GLY A 137 -1.14 13.22 -15.90
C GLY A 137 -1.05 11.87 -15.20
N LEU A 138 0.04 11.57 -14.48
CA LEU A 138 0.08 10.40 -13.63
C LEU A 138 -0.71 10.66 -12.34
N PRO A 139 -1.79 9.90 -12.07
CA PRO A 139 -2.65 10.10 -10.90
C PRO A 139 -2.03 9.50 -9.65
N LEU A 140 -0.86 10.02 -9.23
CA LEU A 140 -0.22 9.61 -7.99
C LEU A 140 -1.12 9.93 -6.79
N GLU A 141 -1.19 8.99 -5.85
CA GLU A 141 -1.86 9.23 -4.58
C GLU A 141 -0.95 10.03 -3.63
N HIS A 142 -1.55 10.86 -2.76
CA HIS A 142 -0.82 11.60 -1.73
C HIS A 142 -1.02 10.92 -0.38
N TRP A 143 0.06 10.37 0.16
CA TRP A 143 0.09 9.59 1.39
C TRP A 143 0.74 10.41 2.53
N ASP A 144 0.13 11.54 2.82
CA ASP A 144 0.54 12.49 3.85
C ASP A 144 -0.69 13.05 4.60
N PRO A 145 -0.54 13.80 5.69
CA PRO A 145 -1.67 14.30 6.47
C PRO A 145 -2.65 15.15 5.68
N ILE A 146 -2.19 15.89 4.66
CA ILE A 146 -3.06 16.68 3.77
C ILE A 146 -3.91 15.74 2.92
N GLY A 147 -3.26 14.80 2.22
CA GLY A 147 -3.94 13.81 1.39
C GLY A 147 -4.90 12.93 2.19
N TYR A 148 -4.58 12.59 3.44
CA TYR A 148 -5.50 11.85 4.32
C TYR A 148 -6.73 12.68 4.65
N LEU A 149 -6.54 13.95 5.05
CA LEU A 149 -7.65 14.82 5.40
C LEU A 149 -8.59 15.04 4.20
N ASP A 150 -8.03 15.23 3.00
CA ASP A 150 -8.83 15.39 1.79
C ASP A 150 -9.65 14.15 1.47
N ARG A 151 -9.08 12.95 1.61
CA ARG A 151 -9.83 11.69 1.44
C ARG A 151 -10.90 11.50 2.50
N ILE A 152 -10.63 11.86 3.76
CA ILE A 152 -11.61 11.79 4.84
C ILE A 152 -12.76 12.76 4.57
N ARG A 153 -12.48 13.98 4.07
CA ARG A 153 -13.50 14.94 3.66
C ARG A 153 -14.40 14.42 2.55
N GLN A 154 -13.82 13.69 1.59
CA GLN A 154 -14.59 13.05 0.51
C GLN A 154 -15.49 11.91 1.02
N MET A 155 -15.21 11.40 2.21
CA MET A 155 -16.01 10.38 2.88
C MET A 155 -16.88 11.00 4.01
N TYR A 156 -17.03 12.33 4.03
CA TYR A 156 -17.53 13.11 5.17
C TYR A 156 -18.84 12.57 5.73
N ASP A 157 -19.85 12.34 4.88
CA ASP A 157 -21.17 11.91 5.35
C ASP A 157 -21.10 10.57 6.10
N ALA A 158 -20.37 9.60 5.58
CA ALA A 158 -20.20 8.32 6.24
C ALA A 158 -19.34 8.42 7.51
N VAL A 159 -18.28 9.24 7.48
CA VAL A 159 -17.41 9.46 8.64
C VAL A 159 -18.15 10.20 9.75
N LEU A 160 -18.91 11.23 9.42
CA LEU A 160 -19.70 11.98 10.38
C LEU A 160 -20.76 11.10 11.06
N PHE A 161 -21.41 10.23 10.30
CA PHE A 161 -22.38 9.28 10.81
C PHE A 161 -21.77 8.34 11.86
N VAL A 162 -20.57 7.81 11.57
CA VAL A 162 -19.89 6.84 12.46
C VAL A 162 -19.25 7.52 13.67
N LEU A 163 -18.64 8.71 13.50
CA LEU A 163 -17.83 9.35 14.54
C LEU A 163 -18.57 10.43 15.32
N GLY A 164 -19.57 11.06 14.73
CA GLY A 164 -20.23 12.24 15.26
C GLY A 164 -19.39 13.52 15.18
N GLU A 165 -20.07 14.66 15.31
CA GLU A 165 -19.47 16.00 15.14
C GLU A 165 -18.29 16.30 16.10
N PRO A 166 -18.33 15.93 17.40
CA PRO A 166 -17.22 16.21 18.31
C PRO A 166 -15.91 15.52 17.89
N ARG A 167 -15.98 14.24 17.51
CA ARG A 167 -14.80 13.49 17.03
C ARG A 167 -14.32 13.98 15.68
N TRP A 168 -15.20 14.39 14.79
CA TRP A 168 -14.84 15.03 13.54
C TRP A 168 -13.99 16.28 13.77
N ARG A 169 -14.41 17.17 14.68
CA ARG A 169 -13.61 18.37 15.03
C ARG A 169 -12.27 18.04 15.67
N GLN A 170 -12.22 17.01 16.51
CA GLN A 170 -10.96 16.52 17.08
C GLN A 170 -10.02 16.02 15.99
N LEU A 171 -10.54 15.27 15.04
CA LEU A 171 -9.79 14.74 13.89
C LEU A 171 -9.22 15.84 13.00
N GLN A 172 -10.01 16.87 12.70
CA GLN A 172 -9.53 18.02 11.92
C GLN A 172 -8.36 18.74 12.62
N ARG A 173 -8.45 18.96 13.93
CA ARG A 173 -7.37 19.55 14.72
C ARG A 173 -6.12 18.67 14.73
N PHE A 174 -6.30 17.37 14.89
CA PHE A 174 -5.22 16.40 14.84
C PHE A 174 -4.48 16.42 13.50
N PHE A 175 -5.18 16.40 12.38
CA PHE A 175 -4.52 16.47 11.07
C PHE A 175 -3.88 17.83 10.79
N ALA A 176 -4.46 18.91 11.25
CA ALA A 176 -3.82 20.23 11.18
C ALA A 176 -2.50 20.27 11.95
N GLU A 177 -2.43 19.63 13.11
CA GLU A 177 -1.19 19.49 13.88
C GLU A 177 -0.20 18.54 13.20
N ALA A 178 -0.67 17.41 12.67
CA ALA A 178 0.14 16.47 11.91
C ALA A 178 0.80 17.14 10.69
N VAL A 179 0.09 17.99 9.96
CA VAL A 179 0.65 18.79 8.86
C VAL A 179 1.82 19.65 9.36
N ARG A 180 1.66 20.37 10.46
CA ARG A 180 2.72 21.23 11.01
C ARG A 180 3.98 20.45 11.39
N TRP A 181 3.81 19.27 11.99
CA TRP A 181 4.94 18.43 12.39
C TRP A 181 5.63 17.72 11.23
N THR A 182 4.90 17.40 10.17
CA THR A 182 5.44 16.71 8.99
C THR A 182 5.87 17.68 7.88
N ASP A 183 5.58 18.97 8.02
CA ASP A 183 6.00 20.01 7.07
C ASP A 183 7.52 20.04 6.89
N GLY A 184 7.95 20.25 5.63
CA GLY A 184 9.36 20.28 5.24
C GLY A 184 10.04 18.90 5.17
N ARG A 185 9.34 17.79 5.46
CA ARG A 185 9.88 16.45 5.15
C ARG A 185 9.82 16.20 3.64
N PRO A 186 10.89 15.62 3.06
CA PRO A 186 10.84 15.24 1.66
C PRO A 186 9.75 14.17 1.46
N HIS A 187 8.94 14.36 0.43
CA HIS A 187 8.06 13.31 -0.02
C HIS A 187 8.88 12.23 -0.72
N VAL A 188 8.57 10.99 -0.37
CA VAL A 188 9.18 9.81 -0.97
C VAL A 188 8.12 9.01 -1.72
N LEU A 189 8.55 8.03 -2.51
CA LEU A 189 7.63 7.04 -3.04
C LEU A 189 7.05 6.20 -1.90
N VAL A 190 5.75 5.95 -1.99
CA VAL A 190 4.96 5.18 -1.05
C VAL A 190 4.20 4.14 -1.85
N HIS A 191 4.21 2.90 -1.39
CA HIS A 191 3.47 1.81 -2.02
C HIS A 191 1.94 2.00 -1.90
N GLY A 192 1.50 2.49 -0.74
CA GLY A 192 0.10 2.79 -0.46
C GLY A 192 -0.78 1.57 -0.15
N ASP A 193 -0.24 0.37 -0.29
CA ASP A 193 -0.85 -0.91 0.10
C ASP A 193 0.20 -1.92 0.56
N PHE A 194 1.14 -1.45 1.39
CA PHE A 194 2.28 -2.23 1.87
C PHE A 194 1.83 -3.21 2.96
N GLN A 195 1.41 -4.38 2.56
CA GLN A 195 0.91 -5.44 3.44
C GLN A 195 1.58 -6.78 3.12
N GLN A 196 1.43 -7.74 4.01
CA GLN A 196 2.12 -9.04 3.92
C GLN A 196 1.85 -9.75 2.59
N ASP A 197 0.63 -9.69 2.08
CA ASP A 197 0.23 -10.33 0.82
C ASP A 197 0.92 -9.74 -0.41
N ASN A 198 1.43 -8.51 -0.29
CA ASN A 198 2.17 -7.82 -1.34
C ASN A 198 3.70 -7.95 -1.20
N LEU A 199 4.17 -8.78 -0.26
CA LEU A 199 5.58 -9.09 -0.06
C LEU A 199 5.86 -10.55 -0.41
N VAL A 200 6.80 -10.78 -1.30
CA VAL A 200 7.25 -12.12 -1.71
C VAL A 200 8.70 -12.29 -1.32
N VAL A 201 8.99 -13.21 -0.40
CA VAL A 201 10.37 -13.62 -0.14
C VAL A 201 10.64 -14.86 -0.98
N THR A 202 11.70 -14.81 -1.79
CA THR A 202 12.07 -15.93 -2.67
C THR A 202 12.92 -16.95 -1.95
N GLU A 203 13.10 -18.14 -2.56
CA GLU A 203 13.99 -19.19 -2.05
C GLU A 203 15.45 -18.73 -1.84
N ALA A 204 15.86 -17.66 -2.51
CA ALA A 204 17.16 -17.02 -2.33
C ALA A 204 17.19 -16.00 -1.18
N ASP A 205 16.18 -16.01 -0.29
CA ASP A 205 16.02 -15.09 0.84
C ASP A 205 16.00 -13.60 0.42
N ARG A 206 15.46 -13.32 -0.78
CA ARG A 206 15.31 -11.95 -1.29
C ARG A 206 13.86 -11.51 -1.19
N PRO A 207 13.57 -10.42 -0.46
CA PRO A 207 12.24 -9.86 -0.42
C PRO A 207 11.96 -9.05 -1.69
N TYR A 208 10.76 -9.21 -2.23
CA TYR A 208 10.22 -8.44 -3.35
C TYR A 208 8.91 -7.78 -2.94
N LEU A 209 8.63 -6.63 -3.55
CA LEU A 209 7.37 -5.92 -3.40
C LEU A 209 6.60 -6.00 -4.72
N VAL A 210 5.31 -6.30 -4.63
CA VAL A 210 4.40 -6.47 -5.78
C VAL A 210 3.14 -5.65 -5.59
N ASP A 211 2.35 -5.48 -6.66
CA ASP A 211 1.05 -4.80 -6.63
C ASP A 211 1.13 -3.27 -6.36
N PHE A 212 1.72 -2.54 -7.30
CA PHE A 212 1.93 -1.08 -7.20
C PHE A 212 0.73 -0.23 -7.65
N GLU A 213 -0.47 -0.77 -7.65
CA GLU A 213 -1.67 -0.06 -8.11
C GLU A 213 -2.02 1.18 -7.27
N ARG A 214 -1.53 1.26 -6.04
CA ARG A 214 -1.73 2.38 -5.12
C ARG A 214 -0.49 3.23 -4.89
N VAL A 215 0.53 3.02 -5.70
CA VAL A 215 1.77 3.79 -5.58
C VAL A 215 1.49 5.29 -5.65
N GLY A 216 2.16 6.02 -4.79
CA GLY A 216 1.99 7.46 -4.65
C GLY A 216 3.22 8.14 -4.08
N VAL A 217 3.03 9.33 -3.59
CA VAL A 217 4.06 10.12 -2.89
C VAL A 217 3.55 10.55 -1.53
N GLY A 218 4.44 10.63 -0.56
CA GLY A 218 4.05 11.05 0.78
C GLY A 218 5.11 10.80 1.84
N ASN A 219 4.64 10.64 3.06
CA ASN A 219 5.52 10.35 4.19
C ASN A 219 5.98 8.90 4.16
N ARG A 220 7.30 8.69 4.31
CA ARG A 220 7.92 7.36 4.39
C ARG A 220 7.31 6.45 5.48
N ASP A 221 6.65 7.04 6.47
CA ASP A 221 6.08 6.30 7.61
C ASP A 221 4.70 5.70 7.29
N HIS A 222 4.09 6.06 6.15
CA HIS A 222 2.78 5.53 5.73
C HIS A 222 2.78 4.02 5.58
N ASP A 223 3.72 3.50 4.78
CA ASP A 223 3.79 2.08 4.47
C ASP A 223 4.15 1.25 5.71
N LEU A 224 4.98 1.79 6.61
CA LEU A 224 5.24 1.16 7.90
C LEU A 224 3.96 1.05 8.75
N ALA A 225 3.20 2.14 8.86
CA ALA A 225 1.94 2.14 9.61
C ALA A 225 0.92 1.19 8.97
N TRP A 226 0.87 1.16 7.63
CA TRP A 226 0.02 0.24 6.88
C TRP A 226 0.37 -1.22 7.18
N PHE A 227 1.63 -1.59 7.04
CA PHE A 227 2.11 -2.94 7.35
C PHE A 227 1.82 -3.32 8.79
N TRP A 228 2.16 -2.44 9.73
CA TRP A 228 1.97 -2.68 11.16
C TRP A 228 0.50 -2.96 11.50
N LEU A 229 -0.43 -2.23 10.89
CA LEU A 229 -1.86 -2.39 11.12
C LEU A 229 -2.48 -3.60 10.45
N HIS A 230 -1.98 -3.99 9.27
CA HIS A 230 -2.52 -5.14 8.52
C HIS A 230 -1.82 -6.46 8.85
N SER A 231 -0.63 -6.41 9.45
CA SER A 231 0.09 -7.61 9.84
C SER A 231 -0.59 -8.31 11.03
N GLU A 232 -0.80 -9.61 10.90
CA GLU A 232 -1.28 -10.47 11.98
C GLU A 232 -0.16 -10.93 12.93
N ARG A 233 1.05 -10.38 12.78
CA ARG A 233 2.22 -10.68 13.59
C ARG A 233 1.98 -10.42 15.08
N HIS A 234 2.68 -11.19 15.91
CA HIS A 234 2.68 -11.03 17.36
C HIS A 234 3.04 -9.58 17.75
N PRO A 235 2.41 -8.99 18.78
CA PRO A 235 2.65 -7.61 19.19
C PRO A 235 4.13 -7.26 19.45
N GLU A 236 4.91 -8.20 20.00
CA GLU A 236 6.35 -8.01 20.23
C GLU A 236 7.14 -7.87 18.92
N TRP A 237 6.80 -8.67 17.91
CA TRP A 237 7.40 -8.55 16.58
C TRP A 237 7.11 -7.18 15.98
N LYS A 238 5.86 -6.74 16.04
CA LYS A 238 5.43 -5.41 15.57
C LYS A 238 6.15 -4.28 16.29
N ARG A 239 6.31 -4.40 17.61
CA ARG A 239 7.05 -3.45 18.44
C ARG A 239 8.53 -3.40 18.04
N GLY A 240 9.14 -4.56 17.79
CA GLY A 240 10.51 -4.67 17.28
C GLY A 240 10.70 -3.92 15.97
N LEU A 241 9.76 -4.05 15.02
CA LEU A 241 9.79 -3.34 13.75
C LEU A 241 9.72 -1.80 13.94
N LEU A 242 8.81 -1.31 14.78
CA LEU A 242 8.71 0.11 15.11
C LEU A 242 9.98 0.64 15.79
N ASN A 243 10.53 -0.11 16.75
CA ASN A 243 11.76 0.26 17.44
C ASN A 243 12.96 0.33 16.48
N ARG A 244 13.04 -0.61 15.54
CA ARG A 244 14.06 -0.58 14.49
C ARG A 244 13.92 0.68 13.61
N TRP A 245 12.72 1.03 13.20
CA TRP A 245 12.45 2.19 12.35
C TRP A 245 12.74 3.52 13.07
N LEU A 246 12.35 3.62 14.34
CA LEU A 246 12.51 4.83 15.15
C LEU A 246 13.87 4.92 15.85
N GLY A 247 14.58 3.80 16.00
CA GLY A 247 15.78 3.70 16.86
C GLY A 247 16.98 4.52 16.40
N GLY A 248 17.08 4.83 15.11
CA GLY A 248 18.11 5.72 14.55
C GLY A 248 17.73 7.20 14.52
N LEU A 249 16.48 7.53 14.89
CA LEU A 249 15.96 8.89 14.82
C LEU A 249 16.07 9.60 16.18
N VAL A 250 16.50 10.86 16.17
CA VAL A 250 16.64 11.68 17.38
C VAL A 250 15.93 13.03 17.23
N GLY A 251 15.54 13.62 18.36
CA GLY A 251 14.99 14.98 18.42
C GLY A 251 13.78 15.17 17.49
N GLY A 252 13.82 16.21 16.68
CA GLY A 252 12.72 16.58 15.78
C GLY A 252 12.38 15.52 14.74
N ASP A 253 13.35 14.74 14.27
CA ASP A 253 13.09 13.70 13.26
C ASP A 253 12.29 12.53 13.82
N ARG A 254 12.56 12.16 15.07
CA ARG A 254 11.76 11.17 15.77
C ARG A 254 10.32 11.63 15.95
N ILE A 255 10.13 12.88 16.43
CA ILE A 255 8.79 13.47 16.60
C ILE A 255 8.03 13.49 15.27
N ARG A 256 8.70 13.89 14.18
CA ARG A 256 8.09 13.89 12.83
C ARG A 256 7.68 12.51 12.38
N ALA A 257 8.50 11.50 12.62
CA ALA A 257 8.18 10.12 12.27
C ALA A 257 6.98 9.60 13.08
N GLU A 258 6.94 9.87 14.37
CA GLU A 258 5.82 9.51 15.25
C GLU A 258 4.51 10.16 14.77
N TRP A 259 4.53 11.44 14.38
CA TRP A 259 3.37 12.11 13.79
C TRP A 259 2.98 11.52 12.43
N GLY A 260 3.95 11.14 11.61
CA GLY A 260 3.72 10.43 10.35
C GLY A 260 2.98 9.10 10.56
N ILE A 261 3.47 8.27 11.47
CA ILE A 261 2.87 6.98 11.83
C ILE A 261 1.46 7.17 12.41
N ARG A 262 1.29 8.10 13.34
CA ARG A 262 -0.01 8.39 13.98
C ARG A 262 -1.05 8.87 12.96
N SER A 263 -0.67 9.80 12.08
CA SER A 263 -1.59 10.33 11.07
C SER A 263 -2.02 9.26 10.06
N ALA A 264 -1.09 8.40 9.63
CA ALA A 264 -1.41 7.25 8.81
C ALA A 264 -2.33 6.27 9.54
N GLY A 265 -2.03 5.98 10.81
CA GLY A 265 -2.86 5.12 11.67
C GLY A 265 -4.29 5.63 11.83
N ALA A 266 -4.47 6.94 12.10
CA ALA A 266 -5.79 7.56 12.20
C ALA A 266 -6.57 7.46 10.88
N TYR A 267 -5.92 7.75 9.76
CA TYR A 267 -6.53 7.59 8.43
C TYR A 267 -6.98 6.15 8.17
N LEU A 268 -6.13 5.17 8.48
CA LEU A 268 -6.42 3.76 8.28
C LEU A 268 -7.57 3.26 9.17
N ALA A 269 -7.62 3.72 10.43
CA ALA A 269 -8.72 3.41 11.33
C ALA A 269 -10.06 3.91 10.77
N ILE A 270 -10.09 5.15 10.27
CA ILE A 270 -11.29 5.74 9.67
C ILE A 270 -11.70 4.97 8.41
N ARG A 271 -10.75 4.64 7.56
CA ARG A 271 -11.02 3.86 6.34
C ARG A 271 -11.62 2.49 6.68
N ARG A 272 -11.11 1.82 7.71
CA ARG A 272 -11.64 0.54 8.18
C ARG A 272 -13.04 0.68 8.79
N LEU A 273 -13.27 1.71 9.61
CA LEU A 273 -14.58 2.01 10.15
C LEU A 273 -15.62 2.22 9.04
N ARG A 274 -15.27 3.06 8.06
CA ARG A 274 -16.14 3.28 6.90
C ARG A 274 -16.43 1.99 6.13
N TRP A 275 -15.39 1.19 5.88
CA TRP A 275 -15.55 -0.07 5.17
C TRP A 275 -16.44 -1.04 5.95
N GLY A 276 -16.19 -1.20 7.25
CA GLY A 276 -17.00 -2.02 8.12
C GLY A 276 -18.47 -1.59 8.11
N TYR A 277 -18.71 -0.28 8.24
CA TYR A 277 -20.06 0.28 8.17
C TYR A 277 -20.75 0.01 6.82
N LEU A 278 -20.07 0.18 5.70
CA LEU A 278 -20.63 -0.08 4.38
C LEU A 278 -20.92 -1.57 4.11
N THR A 279 -20.18 -2.47 4.77
CA THR A 279 -20.30 -3.93 4.58
C THR A 279 -21.25 -4.60 5.57
N HIS A 280 -21.27 -4.11 6.80
CA HIS A 280 -21.96 -4.75 7.94
C HIS A 280 -22.94 -3.82 8.66
N GLY A 281 -23.06 -2.54 8.27
CA GLY A 281 -23.85 -1.55 8.96
C GLY A 281 -23.34 -1.29 10.38
N ASP A 282 -24.26 -1.10 11.32
CA ASP A 282 -23.94 -0.85 12.73
C ASP A 282 -23.39 -2.09 13.47
N GLU A 283 -23.44 -3.26 12.85
CA GLU A 283 -23.04 -4.54 13.44
C GLU A 283 -21.59 -4.96 13.08
N ASP A 284 -20.75 -4.02 12.61
CA ASP A 284 -19.34 -4.36 12.29
C ASP A 284 -18.61 -4.86 13.56
N PRO A 285 -18.18 -6.14 13.59
CA PRO A 285 -17.52 -6.72 14.74
C PRO A 285 -16.15 -6.08 15.06
N ARG A 286 -15.58 -5.34 14.10
CA ARG A 286 -14.29 -4.66 14.22
C ARG A 286 -14.41 -3.18 14.58
N ALA A 287 -15.64 -2.63 14.66
CA ALA A 287 -15.85 -1.20 14.91
C ALA A 287 -15.16 -0.74 16.20
N SER A 288 -15.34 -1.46 17.32
CA SER A 288 -14.71 -1.12 18.60
C SER A 288 -13.19 -1.12 18.54
N ALA A 289 -12.57 -2.10 17.86
CA ALA A 289 -11.11 -2.16 17.70
C ALA A 289 -10.59 -1.02 16.81
N ASN A 290 -11.30 -0.68 15.75
CA ASN A 290 -10.94 0.44 14.88
C ASN A 290 -11.14 1.81 15.58
N LEU A 291 -12.13 1.96 16.44
CA LEU A 291 -12.32 3.16 17.27
C LEU A 291 -11.18 3.29 18.30
N ALA A 292 -10.82 2.20 18.99
CA ALA A 292 -9.69 2.18 19.93
C ALA A 292 -8.37 2.55 19.23
N LEU A 293 -8.16 2.06 18.00
CA LEU A 293 -7.01 2.42 17.20
C LEU A 293 -6.99 3.92 16.84
N LEU A 294 -8.16 4.47 16.49
CA LEU A 294 -8.30 5.90 16.23
C LEU A 294 -7.99 6.72 17.48
N ASP A 295 -8.55 6.35 18.63
CA ASP A 295 -8.31 7.04 19.90
C ASP A 295 -6.82 7.00 20.27
N ALA A 296 -6.17 5.83 20.16
CA ALA A 296 -4.73 5.71 20.39
C ALA A 296 -3.89 6.62 19.46
N ALA A 297 -4.28 6.73 18.18
CA ALA A 297 -3.61 7.61 17.25
C ALA A 297 -3.80 9.10 17.61
N LEU A 298 -5.01 9.50 18.01
CA LEU A 298 -5.33 10.89 18.38
C LEU A 298 -4.65 11.31 19.69
N GLU A 299 -4.61 10.45 20.69
CA GLU A 299 -4.10 10.73 22.03
C GLU A 299 -2.56 10.66 22.12
N GLY A 300 -1.91 9.99 21.15
CA GLY A 300 -0.45 9.83 21.15
C GLY A 300 0.05 8.78 22.13
N GLY A 301 -0.83 7.92 22.63
CA GLY A 301 -0.53 6.83 23.54
C GLY A 301 -0.78 5.47 22.92
N GLY A 302 -0.17 4.42 23.45
CA GLY A 302 -0.57 3.04 23.22
C GLY A 302 0.03 2.36 21.98
N ALA A 303 -0.80 1.61 21.26
CA ALA A 303 -0.39 0.58 20.30
C ALA A 303 0.38 1.05 19.07
N LEU A 304 0.32 2.33 18.70
CA LEU A 304 1.03 2.88 17.53
C LEU A 304 2.39 3.53 17.85
N CYS A 305 2.60 3.91 19.10
CA CYS A 305 3.89 4.43 19.59
C CYS A 305 4.13 3.82 20.98
N PRO A 306 4.79 2.68 21.06
CA PRO A 306 5.20 2.16 22.37
C PRO A 306 6.13 3.18 23.05
N ALA A 307 5.80 3.50 24.30
CA ALA A 307 6.60 4.37 25.16
C ALA A 307 8.02 3.80 25.37
#